data_f93499c392e458a421c72b818ca64cd3
#
_entry.id   f93499c392e458a421c72b818ca64cd3
#
_cell.length_a   1.000
_cell.length_b   1.000
_cell.length_c   1.000
_cell.angle_alpha   90.00
_cell.angle_beta   90.00
_cell.angle_gamma   90.00
#
_symmetry.space_group_name_H-M   'P 1'
#
loop_
_entity.id
_entity.type
_entity.pdbx_description
1 polymer ?
#
loop_
_entity_poly.entity_id
_entity_poly.type
_entity_poly.pdbx_seq_one_letter_code
_entity_poly.pdbx_strand_id
1 'polypeptide(L)'
;MLFANEVVSKSGIQFGTSGARGLVEQFTPDVCAAFAVAFTSILSEEFCFKRVAVAIDNRPSSYAMAQACVAVLSQQGYEVVYCGVIPTPALAYSAMQENIPCLMVTGSHIPFDRNGLKFYRPDGEITKADETNILNAKSEFKTPLVLPELKVDQKAAKQYVDRYLSLFAKNLLTGKRIGIYEHSSAGRELYRDLFEGLGAEVVSLERTDEFVPIDTEAVAETDKEKARVWAQKYSLDFIFSTDGDGDRPLVAGEDGEWLRGDILGLLCSKALEVEALAIPVSCNTIIAQSPEVKTVSLTKIGSPYVIAEFENLAKQYKTVAGFEANGGYLL
;
A
#
# COMPACT_ATOMS: atom_id res chain seq x y z
N MET A 1 -24.76 -21.60 -8.47
CA MET A 1 -24.47 -20.64 -7.38
C MET A 1 -23.35 -21.23 -6.54
N LEU A 2 -22.38 -20.43 -6.18
CA LEU A 2 -21.28 -20.77 -5.28
C LEU A 2 -21.44 -19.97 -3.98
N PHE A 3 -20.92 -20.52 -2.87
CA PHE A 3 -20.85 -19.80 -1.60
C PHE A 3 -19.41 -19.34 -1.35
N ALA A 4 -19.25 -18.06 -0.98
CA ALA A 4 -17.94 -17.45 -0.84
C ALA A 4 -17.05 -18.18 0.18
N ASN A 5 -17.55 -18.47 1.37
CA ASN A 5 -16.81 -19.20 2.40
C ASN A 5 -16.36 -20.61 1.96
N GLU A 6 -17.17 -21.31 1.16
CA GLU A 6 -16.78 -22.64 0.68
C GLU A 6 -15.68 -22.59 -0.36
N VAL A 7 -15.69 -21.57 -1.25
CA VAL A 7 -14.65 -21.37 -2.26
C VAL A 7 -13.36 -20.93 -1.58
N VAL A 8 -13.44 -19.95 -0.68
CA VAL A 8 -12.29 -19.44 0.06
C VAL A 8 -11.62 -20.54 0.90
N SER A 9 -12.40 -21.34 1.64
CA SER A 9 -11.86 -22.40 2.50
C SER A 9 -11.10 -23.50 1.73
N LYS A 10 -11.47 -23.74 0.47
CA LYS A 10 -10.84 -24.74 -0.41
C LYS A 10 -9.66 -24.18 -1.20
N SER A 11 -9.46 -22.86 -1.24
CA SER A 11 -8.43 -22.21 -2.06
C SER A 11 -7.01 -22.40 -1.54
N GLY A 12 -6.83 -22.65 -0.25
CA GLY A 12 -5.52 -22.66 0.40
C GLY A 12 -4.94 -21.26 0.67
N ILE A 13 -5.65 -20.20 0.31
CA ILE A 13 -5.25 -18.81 0.57
C ILE A 13 -5.49 -18.47 2.02
N GLN A 14 -4.57 -17.71 2.61
CA GLN A 14 -4.63 -17.31 4.02
C GLN A 14 -4.47 -15.80 4.17
N PHE A 15 -5.08 -15.23 5.19
CA PHE A 15 -4.78 -13.86 5.60
C PHE A 15 -3.39 -13.79 6.23
N GLY A 16 -2.57 -12.86 5.70
CA GLY A 16 -1.29 -12.46 6.29
C GLY A 16 -1.45 -11.25 7.21
N THR A 17 -0.37 -10.45 7.37
CA THR A 17 -0.43 -9.18 8.12
C THR A 17 -1.28 -8.12 7.44
N SER A 18 -1.35 -8.14 6.11
CA SER A 18 -2.10 -7.15 5.31
C SER A 18 -2.77 -7.86 4.13
N GLY A 19 -3.97 -8.41 4.33
CA GLY A 19 -4.77 -9.03 3.28
C GLY A 19 -4.52 -10.52 3.03
N ALA A 20 -5.28 -11.07 2.09
CA ALA A 20 -5.24 -12.48 1.71
C ALA A 20 -4.08 -12.73 0.74
N ARG A 21 -3.26 -13.76 0.98
CA ARG A 21 -2.07 -14.11 0.19
C ARG A 21 -2.01 -15.58 -0.15
N GLY A 22 -1.50 -15.90 -1.34
CA GLY A 22 -1.33 -17.27 -1.81
C GLY A 22 -0.45 -17.35 -3.07
N LEU A 23 -0.32 -18.55 -3.64
CA LEU A 23 0.27 -18.73 -4.95
C LEU A 23 -0.66 -18.17 -6.03
N VAL A 24 -0.11 -17.65 -7.12
CA VAL A 24 -0.90 -17.11 -8.23
C VAL A 24 -1.92 -18.11 -8.76
N GLU A 25 -1.54 -19.39 -8.86
CA GLU A 25 -2.42 -20.47 -9.32
C GLU A 25 -3.65 -20.71 -8.41
N GLN A 26 -3.57 -20.32 -7.14
CA GLN A 26 -4.68 -20.42 -6.20
C GLN A 26 -5.74 -19.31 -6.40
N PHE A 27 -5.35 -18.19 -7.01
CA PHE A 27 -6.25 -17.08 -7.31
C PHE A 27 -7.00 -17.29 -8.63
N THR A 28 -7.77 -18.37 -8.69
CA THR A 28 -8.68 -18.59 -9.81
C THR A 28 -9.75 -17.49 -9.87
N PRO A 29 -10.45 -17.29 -11.02
CA PRO A 29 -11.53 -16.31 -11.11
C PRO A 29 -12.60 -16.49 -10.03
N ASP A 30 -12.95 -17.74 -9.68
CA ASP A 30 -13.93 -18.02 -8.61
C ASP A 30 -13.41 -17.59 -7.23
N VAL A 31 -12.12 -17.80 -6.96
CA VAL A 31 -11.51 -17.42 -5.68
C VAL A 31 -11.43 -15.91 -5.54
N CYS A 32 -11.00 -15.20 -6.59
CA CYS A 32 -11.01 -13.72 -6.60
C CYS A 32 -12.43 -13.17 -6.41
N ALA A 33 -13.40 -13.77 -7.11
CA ALA A 33 -14.81 -13.41 -6.99
C ALA A 33 -15.34 -13.67 -5.57
N ALA A 34 -15.02 -14.82 -4.97
CA ALA A 34 -15.44 -15.18 -3.62
C ALA A 34 -14.95 -14.18 -2.57
N PHE A 35 -13.68 -13.79 -2.62
CA PHE A 35 -13.13 -12.78 -1.71
C PHE A 35 -13.78 -11.40 -1.91
N ALA A 36 -13.97 -10.96 -3.17
CA ALA A 36 -14.59 -9.67 -3.45
C ALA A 36 -16.05 -9.60 -2.96
N VAL A 37 -16.83 -10.66 -3.17
CA VAL A 37 -18.22 -10.74 -2.71
C VAL A 37 -18.31 -10.85 -1.18
N ALA A 38 -17.48 -11.70 -0.57
CA ALA A 38 -17.41 -11.81 0.89
C ALA A 38 -17.11 -10.45 1.54
N PHE A 39 -16.09 -9.75 1.04
CA PHE A 39 -15.70 -8.43 1.52
C PHE A 39 -16.82 -7.41 1.42
N THR A 40 -17.42 -7.24 0.25
CA THR A 40 -18.50 -6.23 0.09
C THR A 40 -19.76 -6.60 0.84
N SER A 41 -20.06 -7.89 1.00
CA SER A 41 -21.22 -8.35 1.77
C SER A 41 -21.10 -7.99 3.23
N ILE A 42 -19.96 -8.28 3.88
CA ILE A 42 -19.77 -7.94 5.30
C ILE A 42 -19.79 -6.44 5.54
N LEU A 43 -19.18 -5.66 4.64
CA LEU A 43 -19.15 -4.20 4.78
C LEU A 43 -20.51 -3.54 4.57
N SER A 44 -21.38 -4.13 3.75
CA SER A 44 -22.73 -3.59 3.51
C SER A 44 -23.66 -3.68 4.73
N GLU A 45 -23.28 -4.44 5.76
CA GLU A 45 -23.97 -4.50 7.05
C GLU A 45 -23.71 -3.25 7.90
N GLU A 46 -22.54 -2.61 7.72
CA GLU A 46 -22.09 -1.46 8.50
C GLU A 46 -22.10 -0.16 7.71
N PHE A 47 -21.75 -0.21 6.41
CA PHE A 47 -21.59 0.94 5.54
C PHE A 47 -22.61 0.96 4.39
N CYS A 48 -23.03 2.15 3.99
CA CYS A 48 -23.89 2.34 2.83
C CYS A 48 -23.06 2.81 1.64
N PHE A 49 -22.82 1.94 0.67
CA PHE A 49 -22.07 2.27 -0.54
C PHE A 49 -22.66 1.57 -1.78
N LYS A 50 -22.46 2.16 -2.95
CA LYS A 50 -22.84 1.58 -4.26
C LYS A 50 -21.65 1.46 -5.21
N ARG A 51 -20.50 2.01 -4.81
CA ARG A 51 -19.28 2.02 -5.59
C ARG A 51 -18.19 1.28 -4.83
N VAL A 52 -17.29 0.63 -5.57
CA VAL A 52 -16.12 -0.04 -5.04
C VAL A 52 -14.93 0.34 -5.91
N ALA A 53 -13.82 0.78 -5.33
CA ALA A 53 -12.60 1.05 -6.08
C ALA A 53 -11.70 -0.18 -6.13
N VAL A 54 -11.03 -0.41 -7.27
CA VAL A 54 -10.09 -1.52 -7.47
C VAL A 54 -8.83 -0.99 -8.15
N ALA A 55 -7.67 -1.35 -7.63
CA ALA A 55 -6.39 -1.08 -8.28
C ALA A 55 -5.46 -2.29 -8.23
N ILE A 56 -4.36 -2.22 -8.94
CA ILE A 56 -3.38 -3.29 -9.06
C ILE A 56 -1.94 -2.77 -8.93
N ASP A 57 -1.01 -3.65 -8.59
CA ASP A 57 0.42 -3.45 -8.80
C ASP A 57 0.87 -3.96 -10.19
N ASN A 58 2.17 -3.86 -10.50
CA ASN A 58 2.75 -4.28 -11.78
C ASN A 58 3.04 -5.79 -11.86
N ARG A 59 2.47 -6.63 -11.00
CA ARG A 59 2.60 -8.10 -11.14
C ARG A 59 1.84 -8.59 -12.37
N PRO A 60 2.41 -9.52 -13.15
CA PRO A 60 1.75 -10.05 -14.34
C PRO A 60 0.36 -10.64 -14.10
N SER A 61 0.13 -11.21 -12.91
CA SER A 61 -1.16 -11.84 -12.53
C SER A 61 -2.22 -10.86 -12.07
N SER A 62 -1.84 -9.62 -11.67
CA SER A 62 -2.74 -8.69 -10.98
C SER A 62 -3.91 -8.24 -11.85
N TYR A 63 -3.69 -8.05 -13.15
CA TYR A 63 -4.77 -7.60 -14.05
C TYR A 63 -5.88 -8.64 -14.19
N ALA A 64 -5.55 -9.92 -14.41
CA ALA A 64 -6.54 -10.99 -14.53
C ALA A 64 -7.34 -11.19 -13.23
N MET A 65 -6.67 -11.09 -12.07
CA MET A 65 -7.32 -11.14 -10.77
C MET A 65 -8.29 -9.97 -10.57
N ALA A 66 -7.87 -8.74 -10.95
CA ALA A 66 -8.74 -7.57 -10.89
C ALA A 66 -9.95 -7.70 -11.81
N GLN A 67 -9.79 -8.24 -13.03
CA GLN A 67 -10.90 -8.51 -13.94
C GLN A 67 -11.96 -9.41 -13.29
N ALA A 68 -11.55 -10.46 -12.58
CA ALA A 68 -12.46 -11.38 -11.89
C ALA A 68 -13.21 -10.67 -10.74
N CYS A 69 -12.51 -9.86 -9.94
CA CYS A 69 -13.12 -9.06 -8.89
C CYS A 69 -14.14 -8.05 -9.46
N VAL A 70 -13.75 -7.30 -10.49
CA VAL A 70 -14.62 -6.31 -11.14
C VAL A 70 -15.87 -6.98 -11.74
N ALA A 71 -15.68 -8.11 -12.42
CA ALA A 71 -16.79 -8.84 -13.04
C ALA A 71 -17.86 -9.24 -12.01
N VAL A 72 -17.45 -9.84 -10.89
CA VAL A 72 -18.41 -10.28 -9.87
C VAL A 72 -19.05 -9.10 -9.14
N LEU A 73 -18.29 -8.06 -8.80
CA LEU A 73 -18.83 -6.88 -8.14
C LEU A 73 -19.88 -6.17 -9.01
N SER A 74 -19.62 -6.08 -10.33
CA SER A 74 -20.60 -5.55 -11.28
C SER A 74 -21.86 -6.43 -11.38
N GLN A 75 -21.72 -7.78 -11.31
CA GLN A 75 -22.84 -8.71 -11.25
C GLN A 75 -23.68 -8.56 -9.96
N GLN A 76 -23.05 -8.14 -8.87
CA GLN A 76 -23.72 -7.84 -7.59
C GLN A 76 -24.38 -6.44 -7.59
N GLY A 77 -24.24 -5.68 -8.66
CA GLY A 77 -24.88 -4.36 -8.83
C GLY A 77 -24.04 -3.19 -8.34
N TYR A 78 -22.77 -3.38 -8.01
CA TYR A 78 -21.87 -2.28 -7.69
C TYR A 78 -21.35 -1.58 -8.96
N GLU A 79 -21.20 -0.27 -8.89
CA GLU A 79 -20.39 0.50 -9.83
C GLU A 79 -18.91 0.33 -9.43
N VAL A 80 -18.10 -0.28 -10.29
CA VAL A 80 -16.69 -0.52 -9.98
C VAL A 80 -15.82 0.52 -10.68
N VAL A 81 -14.98 1.21 -9.90
CA VAL A 81 -14.00 2.17 -10.37
C VAL A 81 -12.65 1.50 -10.43
N TYR A 82 -12.16 1.19 -11.64
CA TYR A 82 -10.83 0.61 -11.80
C TYR A 82 -9.78 1.72 -11.96
N CYS A 83 -8.88 1.82 -10.99
CA CYS A 83 -7.88 2.90 -10.92
C CYS A 83 -6.56 2.57 -11.64
N GLY A 84 -6.44 1.37 -12.23
CA GLY A 84 -5.21 0.95 -12.92
C GLY A 84 -4.09 0.58 -11.96
N VAL A 85 -2.85 0.76 -12.44
CA VAL A 85 -1.64 0.57 -11.65
C VAL A 85 -1.34 1.85 -10.89
N ILE A 86 -1.55 1.82 -9.57
CA ILE A 86 -1.27 2.95 -8.67
C ILE A 86 -0.82 2.42 -7.31
N PRO A 87 -0.10 3.23 -6.50
CA PRO A 87 0.25 2.84 -5.13
C PRO A 87 -0.98 2.52 -4.26
N THR A 88 -0.83 1.52 -3.41
CA THR A 88 -1.86 1.19 -2.40
C THR A 88 -2.36 2.42 -1.63
N PRO A 89 -1.49 3.33 -1.11
CA PRO A 89 -1.97 4.53 -0.43
C PRO A 89 -2.73 5.51 -1.34
N ALA A 90 -2.47 5.52 -2.64
CA ALA A 90 -3.23 6.35 -3.58
C ALA A 90 -4.68 5.85 -3.73
N LEU A 91 -4.85 4.52 -3.84
CA LEU A 91 -6.17 3.89 -3.88
C LEU A 91 -6.94 4.12 -2.58
N ALA A 92 -6.32 3.79 -1.43
CA ALA A 92 -6.94 3.89 -0.12
C ALA A 92 -7.36 5.34 0.20
N TYR A 93 -6.46 6.31 -0.03
CA TYR A 93 -6.78 7.72 0.17
C TYR A 93 -7.97 8.19 -0.67
N SER A 94 -7.97 7.89 -1.97
CA SER A 94 -9.06 8.27 -2.86
C SER A 94 -10.40 7.64 -2.45
N ALA A 95 -10.38 6.36 -2.09
CA ALA A 95 -11.58 5.62 -1.67
C ALA A 95 -12.16 6.18 -0.35
N MET A 96 -11.32 6.46 0.65
CA MET A 96 -11.74 7.08 1.90
C MET A 96 -12.33 8.48 1.70
N GLN A 97 -11.78 9.30 0.79
CA GLN A 97 -12.37 10.60 0.46
C GLN A 97 -13.78 10.49 -0.14
N GLU A 98 -14.09 9.38 -0.78
CA GLU A 98 -15.41 9.09 -1.37
C GLU A 98 -16.31 8.26 -0.44
N ASN A 99 -15.84 7.86 0.74
CA ASN A 99 -16.52 6.95 1.67
C ASN A 99 -16.95 5.63 1.01
N ILE A 100 -16.07 5.06 0.20
CA ILE A 100 -16.29 3.77 -0.48
C ILE A 100 -15.21 2.75 -0.10
N PRO A 101 -15.52 1.46 -0.09
CA PRO A 101 -14.51 0.42 0.11
C PRO A 101 -13.63 0.29 -1.13
N CYS A 102 -12.40 -0.22 -0.92
CA CYS A 102 -11.53 -0.53 -2.04
C CYS A 102 -10.76 -1.84 -1.86
N LEU A 103 -10.31 -2.37 -2.99
CA LEU A 103 -9.58 -3.62 -3.09
C LEU A 103 -8.32 -3.41 -3.93
N MET A 104 -7.16 -3.69 -3.34
CA MET A 104 -5.86 -3.66 -4.03
C MET A 104 -5.40 -5.08 -4.33
N VAL A 105 -5.15 -5.35 -5.61
CA VAL A 105 -4.55 -6.62 -6.04
C VAL A 105 -3.05 -6.48 -6.04
N THR A 106 -2.41 -7.06 -5.04
CA THR A 106 -0.97 -6.94 -4.83
C THR A 106 -0.41 -8.05 -3.95
N GLY A 107 0.81 -8.46 -4.24
CA GLY A 107 1.62 -9.27 -3.33
C GLY A 107 2.65 -8.44 -2.55
N SER A 108 2.67 -7.09 -2.68
CA SER A 108 3.68 -6.20 -2.07
C SER A 108 5.11 -6.65 -2.45
N HIS A 109 5.97 -6.97 -1.50
CA HIS A 109 7.38 -7.36 -1.69
C HIS A 109 7.62 -8.87 -1.90
N ILE A 110 6.59 -9.73 -1.80
CA ILE A 110 6.76 -11.18 -1.93
C ILE A 110 7.09 -11.60 -3.37
N PRO A 111 7.67 -12.81 -3.61
CA PRO A 111 8.06 -13.28 -4.94
C PRO A 111 6.92 -13.23 -5.97
N PHE A 112 7.28 -13.22 -7.25
CA PHE A 112 6.34 -13.04 -8.38
C PHE A 112 5.35 -14.19 -8.58
N ASP A 113 5.66 -15.40 -8.09
CA ASP A 113 4.80 -16.59 -8.11
C ASP A 113 3.65 -16.53 -7.08
N ARG A 114 3.63 -15.47 -6.28
CA ARG A 114 2.61 -15.18 -5.28
C ARG A 114 1.92 -13.86 -5.59
N ASN A 115 0.69 -13.73 -5.10
CA ASN A 115 -0.08 -12.50 -5.16
C ASN A 115 -1.03 -12.41 -3.95
N GLY A 116 -1.85 -11.36 -3.90
CA GLY A 116 -2.79 -11.17 -2.81
C GLY A 116 -3.88 -10.15 -3.12
N LEU A 117 -4.76 -10.02 -2.16
CA LEU A 117 -5.84 -9.05 -2.12
C LEU A 117 -5.76 -8.29 -0.79
N LYS A 118 -5.50 -6.98 -0.83
CA LYS A 118 -5.62 -6.08 0.32
C LYS A 118 -7.00 -5.42 0.28
N PHE A 119 -7.62 -5.28 1.42
CA PHE A 119 -8.98 -4.76 1.56
C PHE A 119 -8.96 -3.52 2.44
N TYR A 120 -9.72 -2.51 2.04
CA TYR A 120 -9.87 -1.28 2.80
C TYR A 120 -11.34 -0.94 2.96
N ARG A 121 -11.74 -0.67 4.20
CA ARG A 121 -13.05 -0.14 4.58
C ARG A 121 -13.19 1.30 4.07
N PRO A 122 -14.40 1.87 4.03
CA PRO A 122 -14.59 3.30 3.75
C PRO A 122 -13.85 4.24 4.71
N ASP A 123 -13.52 3.78 5.92
CA ASP A 123 -12.89 4.53 7.01
C ASP A 123 -11.43 4.12 7.33
N GLY A 124 -10.85 3.14 6.63
CA GLY A 124 -9.48 2.70 6.86
C GLY A 124 -9.18 1.26 6.48
N GLU A 125 -8.16 0.66 7.09
CA GLU A 125 -7.84 -0.75 6.90
C GLU A 125 -8.91 -1.66 7.53
N ILE A 126 -9.03 -2.90 7.00
CA ILE A 126 -9.89 -3.91 7.62
C ILE A 126 -9.33 -4.33 8.99
N THR A 127 -10.24 -4.67 9.88
CA THR A 127 -9.92 -5.19 11.22
C THR A 127 -9.72 -6.71 11.21
N LYS A 128 -9.20 -7.27 12.29
CA LYS A 128 -9.12 -8.73 12.46
C LYS A 128 -10.51 -9.40 12.56
N ALA A 129 -11.51 -8.66 12.97
CA ALA A 129 -12.91 -9.11 12.93
C ALA A 129 -13.39 -9.21 11.48
N ASP A 130 -13.08 -8.22 10.64
CA ASP A 130 -13.44 -8.24 9.22
C ASP A 130 -12.79 -9.43 8.48
N GLU A 131 -11.51 -9.72 8.75
CA GLU A 131 -10.84 -10.90 8.18
C GLU A 131 -11.61 -12.19 8.53
N THR A 132 -12.00 -12.33 9.79
CA THR A 132 -12.77 -13.49 10.24
C THR A 132 -14.14 -13.55 9.57
N ASN A 133 -14.81 -12.41 9.44
CA ASN A 133 -16.12 -12.32 8.79
C ASN A 133 -16.03 -12.63 7.29
N ILE A 134 -15.01 -12.15 6.59
CA ILE A 134 -14.74 -12.47 5.17
C ILE A 134 -14.62 -13.99 4.99
N LEU A 135 -13.81 -14.67 5.82
CA LEU A 135 -13.60 -16.11 5.73
C LEU A 135 -14.89 -16.91 5.97
N ASN A 136 -15.83 -16.38 6.74
CA ASN A 136 -17.09 -17.06 7.12
C ASN A 136 -18.31 -16.59 6.32
N ALA A 137 -18.15 -15.62 5.41
CA ALA A 137 -19.26 -15.04 4.67
C ALA A 137 -19.96 -16.05 3.76
N LYS A 138 -21.24 -16.31 4.02
CA LYS A 138 -22.08 -17.25 3.23
C LYS A 138 -22.75 -16.57 2.03
N SER A 139 -22.11 -15.57 1.48
CA SER A 139 -22.64 -14.81 0.34
C SER A 139 -22.60 -15.65 -0.93
N GLU A 140 -23.71 -15.63 -1.65
CA GLU A 140 -23.84 -16.35 -2.92
C GLU A 140 -23.35 -15.53 -4.10
N PHE A 141 -22.72 -16.19 -5.07
CA PHE A 141 -22.32 -15.56 -6.32
C PHE A 141 -22.35 -16.55 -7.49
N LYS A 142 -22.21 -16.04 -8.71
CA LYS A 142 -22.02 -16.83 -9.93
C LYS A 142 -20.62 -16.63 -10.43
N THR A 143 -19.98 -17.69 -10.91
CA THR A 143 -18.71 -17.63 -11.62
C THR A 143 -18.75 -16.56 -12.71
N PRO A 144 -17.81 -15.62 -12.76
CA PRO A 144 -17.69 -14.69 -13.88
C PRO A 144 -17.30 -15.46 -15.16
N LEU A 145 -18.25 -15.60 -16.10
CA LEU A 145 -18.01 -16.31 -17.36
C LEU A 145 -17.22 -15.47 -18.37
N VAL A 146 -17.29 -14.14 -18.26
CA VAL A 146 -16.60 -13.20 -19.13
C VAL A 146 -15.86 -12.20 -18.24
N LEU A 147 -14.55 -12.12 -18.44
CA LEU A 147 -13.72 -11.12 -17.79
C LEU A 147 -13.71 -9.84 -18.65
N PRO A 148 -14.14 -8.70 -18.10
CA PRO A 148 -14.22 -7.45 -18.85
C PRO A 148 -12.84 -6.85 -19.14
N GLU A 149 -12.72 -6.09 -20.21
CA GLU A 149 -11.64 -5.14 -20.37
C GLU A 149 -11.85 -3.98 -19.39
N LEU A 150 -10.81 -3.64 -18.61
CA LEU A 150 -10.93 -2.64 -17.57
C LEU A 150 -10.48 -1.27 -18.09
N LYS A 151 -11.35 -0.28 -17.97
CA LYS A 151 -11.03 1.10 -18.30
C LYS A 151 -10.53 1.84 -17.07
N VAL A 152 -9.33 2.41 -17.17
CA VAL A 152 -8.68 3.11 -16.06
C VAL A 152 -9.33 4.46 -15.78
N ASP A 153 -9.64 4.72 -14.52
CA ASP A 153 -9.98 6.03 -13.97
C ASP A 153 -8.74 6.66 -13.34
N GLN A 154 -8.32 7.83 -13.82
CA GLN A 154 -7.10 8.52 -13.38
C GLN A 154 -7.29 9.39 -12.14
N LYS A 155 -8.49 9.44 -11.57
CA LYS A 155 -8.80 10.34 -10.46
C LYS A 155 -7.96 10.06 -9.23
N ALA A 156 -7.82 8.79 -8.82
CA ALA A 156 -7.05 8.40 -7.64
C ALA A 156 -5.56 8.76 -7.79
N ALA A 157 -4.98 8.49 -8.96
CA ALA A 157 -3.60 8.85 -9.29
C ALA A 157 -3.38 10.36 -9.16
N LYS A 158 -4.25 11.15 -9.76
CA LYS A 158 -4.18 12.62 -9.70
C LYS A 158 -4.37 13.15 -8.29
N GLN A 159 -5.34 12.66 -7.54
CA GLN A 159 -5.58 13.08 -6.15
C GLN A 159 -4.38 12.79 -5.25
N TYR A 160 -3.68 11.68 -5.48
CA TYR A 160 -2.47 11.33 -4.74
C TYR A 160 -1.34 12.36 -4.96
N VAL A 161 -1.05 12.70 -6.20
CA VAL A 161 -0.05 13.72 -6.54
C VAL A 161 -0.46 15.10 -6.00
N ASP A 162 -1.70 15.52 -6.28
CA ASP A 162 -2.24 16.82 -5.83
C ASP A 162 -2.19 16.97 -4.30
N ARG A 163 -2.44 15.89 -3.55
CA ARG A 163 -2.34 15.88 -2.08
C ARG A 163 -0.97 16.35 -1.63
N TYR A 164 0.09 15.71 -2.10
CA TYR A 164 1.45 16.05 -1.67
C TYR A 164 1.90 17.42 -2.18
N LEU A 165 1.55 17.78 -3.42
CA LEU A 165 1.86 19.10 -3.95
C LEU A 165 1.15 20.23 -3.20
N SER A 166 0.00 19.95 -2.57
CA SER A 166 -0.72 20.93 -1.74
C SER A 166 -0.17 21.09 -0.33
N LEU A 167 0.53 20.07 0.19
CA LEU A 167 1.07 20.08 1.56
C LEU A 167 2.39 20.84 1.68
N PHE A 168 3.14 20.95 0.59
CA PHE A 168 4.49 21.49 0.60
C PHE A 168 4.64 22.71 -0.34
N ALA A 169 5.61 23.56 -0.06
CA ALA A 169 5.95 24.65 -0.96
C ALA A 169 6.52 24.11 -2.28
N LYS A 170 6.06 24.65 -3.41
CA LYS A 170 6.48 24.20 -4.77
C LYS A 170 7.99 24.26 -5.03
N ASN A 171 8.73 25.02 -4.24
CA ASN A 171 10.18 25.16 -4.35
C ASN A 171 10.94 24.43 -3.25
N LEU A 172 10.27 23.53 -2.50
CA LEU A 172 10.87 22.80 -1.38
C LEU A 172 12.16 22.06 -1.75
N LEU A 173 12.18 21.49 -2.95
CA LEU A 173 13.29 20.67 -3.45
C LEU A 173 14.12 21.37 -4.53
N THR A 174 14.00 22.70 -4.67
CA THR A 174 14.78 23.46 -5.66
C THR A 174 16.27 23.29 -5.41
N GLY A 175 17.01 22.96 -6.47
CA GLY A 175 18.44 22.68 -6.43
C GLY A 175 18.81 21.29 -5.92
N LYS A 176 17.81 20.44 -5.63
CA LYS A 176 18.01 19.04 -5.27
C LYS A 176 17.93 18.15 -6.50
N ARG A 177 18.85 17.21 -6.59
CA ARG A 177 18.89 16.18 -7.62
C ARG A 177 18.58 14.81 -7.05
N ILE A 178 17.44 14.24 -7.47
CA ILE A 178 16.85 13.05 -6.86
C ILE A 178 16.88 11.89 -7.86
N GLY A 179 17.44 10.76 -7.43
CA GLY A 179 17.29 9.50 -8.15
C GLY A 179 15.97 8.82 -7.77
N ILE A 180 15.17 8.40 -8.74
CA ILE A 180 14.03 7.53 -8.49
C ILE A 180 14.36 6.14 -9.00
N TYR A 181 14.59 5.19 -8.08
CA TYR A 181 14.70 3.78 -8.44
C TYR A 181 13.29 3.25 -8.73
N GLU A 182 12.91 3.32 -10.00
CA GLU A 182 11.56 3.07 -10.47
C GLU A 182 11.20 1.58 -10.47
N HIS A 183 12.13 0.69 -10.77
CA HIS A 183 11.93 -0.74 -11.00
C HIS A 183 10.53 -1.04 -11.56
N SER A 184 9.77 -1.97 -10.96
CA SER A 184 8.38 -2.28 -11.29
C SER A 184 7.36 -1.70 -10.30
N SER A 185 7.74 -0.66 -9.51
CA SER A 185 6.85 -0.05 -8.52
C SER A 185 5.55 0.46 -9.15
N ALA A 186 4.44 0.28 -8.45
CA ALA A 186 3.12 0.78 -8.86
C ALA A 186 3.05 2.32 -8.90
N GLY A 187 3.94 3.00 -8.19
CA GLY A 187 3.99 4.47 -8.14
C GLY A 187 4.92 5.13 -9.15
N ARG A 188 5.68 4.36 -9.93
CA ARG A 188 6.73 4.86 -10.82
C ARG A 188 6.27 5.95 -11.80
N GLU A 189 5.02 5.94 -12.23
CA GLU A 189 4.45 6.95 -13.11
C GLU A 189 4.13 8.27 -12.39
N LEU A 190 3.99 8.25 -11.07
CA LEU A 190 3.52 9.39 -10.27
C LEU A 190 4.65 10.12 -9.54
N TYR A 191 5.72 9.40 -9.19
CA TYR A 191 6.77 9.95 -8.35
C TYR A 191 7.57 11.06 -9.04
N ARG A 192 7.80 10.95 -10.36
CA ARG A 192 8.45 12.01 -11.12
C ARG A 192 7.68 13.31 -11.04
N ASP A 193 6.38 13.29 -11.38
CA ASP A 193 5.52 14.47 -11.36
C ASP A 193 5.49 15.12 -9.98
N LEU A 194 5.51 14.28 -8.93
CA LEU A 194 5.52 14.75 -7.55
C LEU A 194 6.81 15.48 -7.20
N PHE A 195 7.97 14.90 -7.46
CA PHE A 195 9.26 15.50 -7.09
C PHE A 195 9.61 16.71 -7.97
N GLU A 196 9.34 16.65 -9.28
CA GLU A 196 9.50 17.78 -10.18
C GLU A 196 8.54 18.93 -9.83
N GLY A 197 7.29 18.60 -9.44
CA GLY A 197 6.31 19.57 -8.95
C GLY A 197 6.73 20.29 -7.67
N LEU A 198 7.64 19.71 -6.88
CA LEU A 198 8.27 20.32 -5.71
C LEU A 198 9.61 21.02 -6.03
N GLY A 199 10.03 21.05 -7.30
CA GLY A 199 11.19 21.77 -7.77
C GLY A 199 12.48 20.96 -7.89
N ALA A 200 12.45 19.63 -7.76
CA ALA A 200 13.61 18.77 -7.90
C ALA A 200 14.01 18.54 -9.37
N GLU A 201 15.30 18.27 -9.60
CA GLU A 201 15.79 17.60 -10.81
C GLU A 201 15.69 16.09 -10.60
N VAL A 202 14.96 15.36 -11.46
CA VAL A 202 14.71 13.93 -11.29
C VAL A 202 15.51 13.09 -12.30
N VAL A 203 16.21 12.08 -11.78
CA VAL A 203 16.91 11.05 -12.57
C VAL A 203 16.18 9.72 -12.41
N SER A 204 15.68 9.17 -13.52
CA SER A 204 15.08 7.82 -13.56
C SER A 204 16.17 6.74 -13.49
N LEU A 205 16.00 5.77 -12.60
CA LEU A 205 16.96 4.70 -12.36
C LEU A 205 16.26 3.34 -12.56
N GLU A 206 16.84 2.49 -13.38
CA GLU A 206 16.45 1.08 -13.61
C GLU A 206 14.94 0.81 -13.69
N ARG A 207 14.25 1.55 -14.53
CA ARG A 207 12.85 1.25 -14.88
C ARG A 207 12.76 -0.06 -15.64
N THR A 208 11.88 -0.96 -15.23
CA THR A 208 11.63 -2.24 -15.87
C THR A 208 10.16 -2.63 -15.82
N ASP A 209 9.70 -3.40 -16.81
CA ASP A 209 8.37 -4.01 -16.81
C ASP A 209 8.38 -5.44 -16.25
N GLU A 210 9.58 -5.99 -15.98
CA GLU A 210 9.72 -7.22 -15.24
C GLU A 210 9.53 -6.93 -13.74
N PHE A 211 8.74 -7.76 -13.05
CA PHE A 211 8.49 -7.57 -11.65
C PHE A 211 9.75 -7.78 -10.80
N VAL A 212 10.14 -6.76 -10.03
CA VAL A 212 11.27 -6.77 -9.09
C VAL A 212 10.74 -6.71 -7.67
N PRO A 213 10.91 -7.75 -6.85
CA PRO A 213 10.55 -7.71 -5.44
C PRO A 213 11.59 -6.89 -4.67
N ILE A 214 11.17 -5.74 -4.12
CA ILE A 214 11.99 -4.95 -3.21
C ILE A 214 11.49 -5.16 -1.79
N ASP A 215 12.35 -5.68 -0.93
CA ASP A 215 12.10 -5.77 0.50
C ASP A 215 12.74 -4.57 1.20
N THR A 216 11.92 -3.64 1.67
CA THR A 216 12.37 -2.40 2.31
C THR A 216 12.93 -2.60 3.72
N GLU A 217 12.65 -3.74 4.36
CA GLU A 217 13.19 -4.09 5.67
C GLU A 217 14.54 -4.83 5.54
N ALA A 218 14.72 -5.61 4.46
CA ALA A 218 15.92 -6.40 4.20
C ALA A 218 16.44 -6.16 2.78
N VAL A 219 16.86 -4.91 2.49
CA VAL A 219 17.36 -4.51 1.16
C VAL A 219 18.52 -5.38 0.73
N ALA A 220 18.42 -5.96 -0.47
CA ALA A 220 19.43 -6.84 -1.03
C ALA A 220 20.77 -6.12 -1.24
N GLU A 221 21.89 -6.82 -1.08
CA GLU A 221 23.22 -6.22 -1.23
C GLU A 221 23.44 -5.65 -2.65
N THR A 222 22.87 -6.31 -3.64
CA THR A 222 22.90 -5.80 -5.04
C THR A 222 22.24 -4.43 -5.17
N ASP A 223 21.11 -4.18 -4.47
CA ASP A 223 20.43 -2.89 -4.53
C ASP A 223 21.15 -1.81 -3.70
N LYS A 224 21.89 -2.22 -2.65
CA LYS A 224 22.78 -1.32 -1.91
C LYS A 224 23.97 -0.88 -2.77
N GLU A 225 24.61 -1.83 -3.47
CA GLU A 225 25.72 -1.52 -4.37
C GLU A 225 25.28 -0.59 -5.51
N LYS A 226 24.13 -0.86 -6.12
CA LYS A 226 23.54 0.01 -7.14
C LYS A 226 23.33 1.44 -6.62
N ALA A 227 22.74 1.59 -5.45
CA ALA A 227 22.47 2.91 -4.88
C ALA A 227 23.74 3.73 -4.67
N ARG A 228 24.83 3.13 -4.13
CA ARG A 228 26.13 3.78 -3.99
C ARG A 228 26.70 4.24 -5.34
N VAL A 229 26.60 3.37 -6.36
CA VAL A 229 27.07 3.70 -7.72
C VAL A 229 26.22 4.83 -8.32
N TRP A 230 24.91 4.82 -8.19
CA TRP A 230 24.03 5.86 -8.73
C TRP A 230 24.24 7.20 -8.03
N ALA A 231 24.34 7.21 -6.71
CA ALA A 231 24.56 8.41 -5.91
C ALA A 231 25.80 9.15 -6.40
N GLN A 232 26.91 8.44 -6.57
CA GLN A 232 28.18 8.98 -7.08
C GLN A 232 28.11 9.40 -8.55
N LYS A 233 27.63 8.48 -9.42
CA LYS A 233 27.61 8.69 -10.88
C LYS A 233 26.78 9.89 -11.29
N TYR A 234 25.64 10.09 -10.63
CA TYR A 234 24.70 11.15 -10.98
C TYR A 234 24.73 12.33 -10.01
N SER A 235 25.61 12.31 -9.01
CA SER A 235 25.71 13.35 -7.96
C SER A 235 24.35 13.64 -7.34
N LEU A 236 23.70 12.59 -6.82
CA LEU A 236 22.37 12.68 -6.26
C LEU A 236 22.42 13.20 -4.83
N ASP A 237 21.46 14.05 -4.45
CA ASP A 237 21.24 14.45 -3.06
C ASP A 237 20.60 13.32 -2.26
N PHE A 238 19.68 12.56 -2.89
CA PHE A 238 19.10 11.34 -2.33
C PHE A 238 18.49 10.45 -3.42
N ILE A 239 18.21 9.20 -3.06
CA ILE A 239 17.51 8.24 -3.91
C ILE A 239 16.21 7.87 -3.23
N PHE A 240 15.12 7.87 -3.99
CA PHE A 240 13.79 7.44 -3.56
C PHE A 240 13.38 6.16 -4.28
N SER A 241 12.75 5.26 -3.57
CA SER A 241 12.07 4.08 -4.11
C SER A 241 10.92 3.67 -3.19
N THR A 242 10.25 2.57 -3.55
CA THR A 242 9.24 1.91 -2.70
C THR A 242 9.31 0.41 -2.92
N ASP A 243 8.52 -0.37 -2.16
CA ASP A 243 8.20 -1.74 -2.55
C ASP A 243 7.24 -1.78 -3.75
N GLY A 244 6.82 -2.99 -4.15
CA GLY A 244 6.06 -3.20 -5.39
C GLY A 244 4.74 -2.45 -5.48
N ASP A 245 3.99 -2.31 -4.38
CA ASP A 245 2.71 -1.62 -4.33
C ASP A 245 2.75 -0.24 -3.65
N GLY A 246 3.96 0.25 -3.36
CA GLY A 246 4.20 1.65 -3.01
C GLY A 246 3.72 2.10 -1.64
N ASP A 247 3.44 1.18 -0.71
CA ASP A 247 3.05 1.52 0.67
C ASP A 247 4.24 1.56 1.64
N ARG A 248 5.45 1.17 1.20
CA ARG A 248 6.68 1.16 1.97
C ARG A 248 7.76 1.97 1.28
N PRO A 249 7.99 3.22 1.71
CA PRO A 249 9.04 4.06 1.13
C PRO A 249 10.43 3.52 1.48
N LEU A 250 11.36 3.73 0.57
CA LEU A 250 12.77 3.43 0.72
C LEU A 250 13.59 4.63 0.26
N VAL A 251 14.45 5.15 1.12
CA VAL A 251 15.23 6.37 0.85
C VAL A 251 16.70 6.11 1.16
N ALA A 252 17.59 6.48 0.25
CA ALA A 252 19.03 6.53 0.49
C ALA A 252 19.53 7.98 0.51
N GLY A 253 20.57 8.25 1.29
CA GLY A 253 21.24 9.53 1.33
C GLY A 253 22.14 9.79 0.12
N GLU A 254 22.89 10.89 0.17
CA GLU A 254 23.87 11.29 -0.87
C GLU A 254 25.04 10.32 -1.05
N ASP A 255 25.27 9.47 -0.06
CA ASP A 255 26.25 8.37 -0.07
C ASP A 255 25.70 7.07 -0.71
N GLY A 256 24.40 7.03 -1.01
CA GLY A 256 23.70 5.85 -1.51
C GLY A 256 23.39 4.79 -0.46
N GLU A 257 23.52 5.12 0.83
CA GLU A 257 23.14 4.19 1.91
C GLU A 257 21.66 4.28 2.22
N TRP A 258 20.99 3.13 2.13
CA TRP A 258 19.55 3.04 2.42
C TRP A 258 19.26 3.22 3.91
N LEU A 259 18.38 4.14 4.22
CA LEU A 259 17.88 4.30 5.58
C LEU A 259 16.97 3.12 5.95
N ARG A 260 17.06 2.67 7.18
CA ARG A 260 16.08 1.74 7.72
C ARG A 260 14.71 2.41 7.81
N GLY A 261 13.65 1.66 7.51
CA GLY A 261 12.29 2.20 7.49
C GLY A 261 11.86 2.81 8.82
N ASP A 262 12.27 2.23 9.94
CA ASP A 262 11.99 2.77 11.28
C ASP A 262 12.71 4.10 11.56
N ILE A 263 13.92 4.27 11.04
CA ILE A 263 14.66 5.55 11.15
C ILE A 263 14.01 6.60 10.24
N LEU A 264 13.59 6.21 9.03
CA LEU A 264 12.85 7.10 8.15
C LEU A 264 11.51 7.54 8.79
N GLY A 265 10.80 6.60 9.44
CA GLY A 265 9.59 6.88 10.21
C GLY A 265 9.82 7.89 11.34
N LEU A 266 10.92 7.76 12.09
CA LEU A 266 11.29 8.72 13.13
C LEU A 266 11.56 10.12 12.54
N LEU A 267 12.28 10.21 11.42
CA LEU A 267 12.54 11.48 10.74
C LEU A 267 11.24 12.14 10.23
N CYS A 268 10.32 11.36 9.67
CA CYS A 268 9.00 11.83 9.27
C CYS A 268 8.20 12.34 10.48
N SER A 269 8.22 11.61 11.59
CA SER A 269 7.52 12.00 12.83
C SER A 269 8.04 13.30 13.40
N LYS A 270 9.35 13.52 13.34
CA LYS A 270 9.97 14.81 13.72
C LYS A 270 9.50 15.92 12.80
N ALA A 271 9.52 15.72 11.48
CA ALA A 271 9.12 16.73 10.50
C ALA A 271 7.62 17.10 10.61
N LEU A 272 6.79 16.15 11.03
CA LEU A 272 5.35 16.33 11.24
C LEU A 272 4.98 16.76 12.67
N GLU A 273 5.96 16.98 13.54
CA GLU A 273 5.77 17.36 14.94
C GLU A 273 4.83 16.40 15.70
N VAL A 274 5.02 15.09 15.48
CA VAL A 274 4.20 14.05 16.13
C VAL A 274 4.52 13.97 17.61
N GLU A 275 3.50 14.02 18.46
CA GLU A 275 3.65 13.98 19.91
C GLU A 275 3.78 12.56 20.46
N ALA A 276 3.05 11.59 19.87
CA ALA A 276 3.03 10.21 20.34
C ALA A 276 3.10 9.20 19.19
N LEU A 277 3.87 8.13 19.40
CA LEU A 277 4.07 7.07 18.43
C LEU A 277 3.55 5.73 18.93
N ALA A 278 2.92 4.97 18.03
CA ALA A 278 2.69 3.54 18.16
C ALA A 278 3.61 2.80 17.18
N ILE A 279 4.48 1.92 17.66
CA ILE A 279 5.43 1.17 16.82
C ILE A 279 5.53 -0.29 17.28
N PRO A 280 5.79 -1.24 16.36
CA PRO A 280 6.02 -2.62 16.74
C PRO A 280 7.31 -2.80 17.53
N VAL A 281 7.36 -3.86 18.34
CA VAL A 281 8.56 -4.25 19.10
C VAL A 281 9.77 -4.58 18.23
N SER A 282 9.61 -4.75 16.92
CA SER A 282 10.69 -4.98 15.95
C SER A 282 11.44 -3.71 15.54
N CYS A 283 10.90 -2.52 15.83
CA CYS A 283 11.56 -1.25 15.55
C CYS A 283 12.79 -1.02 16.43
N ASN A 284 13.70 -0.19 15.95
CA ASN A 284 14.92 0.17 16.64
C ASN A 284 14.63 0.85 17.99
N THR A 285 15.28 0.39 19.05
CA THR A 285 15.09 0.89 20.42
C THR A 285 15.48 2.35 20.61
N ILE A 286 16.28 2.93 19.73
CA ILE A 286 16.65 4.36 19.75
C ILE A 286 15.41 5.27 19.63
N ILE A 287 14.33 4.80 18.98
CA ILE A 287 13.11 5.55 18.79
C ILE A 287 12.46 5.89 20.14
N ALA A 288 12.41 4.92 21.04
CA ALA A 288 11.88 5.11 22.41
C ALA A 288 12.73 6.05 23.27
N GLN A 289 13.96 6.32 22.86
CA GLN A 289 14.90 7.23 23.55
C GLN A 289 14.98 8.61 22.88
N SER A 290 14.26 8.80 21.79
CA SER A 290 14.28 10.07 21.04
C SER A 290 13.61 11.19 21.84
N PRO A 291 14.29 12.34 22.05
CA PRO A 291 13.69 13.50 22.70
C PRO A 291 12.62 14.20 21.84
N GLU A 292 12.51 13.82 20.58
CA GLU A 292 11.60 14.42 19.60
C GLU A 292 10.13 13.97 19.82
N VAL A 293 9.91 12.88 20.54
CA VAL A 293 8.59 12.30 20.76
C VAL A 293 8.29 12.20 22.26
N LYS A 294 7.11 12.65 22.68
CA LYS A 294 6.74 12.66 24.11
C LYS A 294 6.48 11.24 24.64
N THR A 295 5.96 10.36 23.82
CA THR A 295 5.59 8.99 24.20
C THR A 295 5.72 8.04 23.02
N VAL A 296 6.23 6.84 23.30
CA VAL A 296 6.26 5.72 22.35
C VAL A 296 5.55 4.53 22.99
N SER A 297 4.49 4.05 22.36
CA SER A 297 3.77 2.82 22.73
C SER A 297 4.25 1.67 21.85
N LEU A 298 4.66 0.55 22.49
CA LEU A 298 5.10 -0.65 21.79
C LEU A 298 3.92 -1.59 21.51
N THR A 299 3.77 -2.01 20.25
CA THR A 299 2.71 -2.90 19.80
C THR A 299 3.27 -4.26 19.35
N LYS A 300 2.35 -5.18 19.03
CA LYS A 300 2.67 -6.36 18.22
C LYS A 300 3.01 -5.93 16.79
N ILE A 301 3.68 -6.82 16.05
CA ILE A 301 4.00 -6.59 14.62
C ILE A 301 2.73 -6.66 13.78
N GLY A 302 2.52 -5.66 12.91
CA GLY A 302 1.41 -5.53 11.97
C GLY A 302 0.62 -4.24 12.14
N SER A 303 0.30 -3.58 11.02
CA SER A 303 -0.43 -2.30 10.98
C SER A 303 -1.74 -2.30 11.78
N PRO A 304 -2.57 -3.38 11.82
CA PRO A 304 -3.78 -3.38 12.62
C PRO A 304 -3.54 -3.17 14.14
N TYR A 305 -2.41 -3.63 14.66
CA TYR A 305 -2.06 -3.42 16.07
C TYR A 305 -1.55 -2.00 16.34
N VAL A 306 -0.85 -1.44 15.38
CA VAL A 306 -0.38 -0.03 15.43
C VAL A 306 -1.57 0.90 15.41
N ILE A 307 -2.51 0.70 14.47
CA ILE A 307 -3.73 1.52 14.32
C ILE A 307 -4.61 1.42 15.58
N ALA A 308 -4.79 0.22 16.12
CA ALA A 308 -5.61 0.03 17.32
C ALA A 308 -5.10 0.81 18.55
N GLU A 309 -3.79 1.11 18.62
CA GLU A 309 -3.21 1.89 19.71
C GLU A 309 -3.47 3.40 19.56
N PHE A 310 -3.79 3.87 18.35
CA PHE A 310 -4.08 5.30 18.11
C PHE A 310 -5.22 5.84 18.98
N GLU A 311 -6.28 5.06 19.19
CA GLU A 311 -7.39 5.48 20.05
C GLU A 311 -6.94 5.75 21.50
N ASN A 312 -6.00 4.98 22.02
CA ASN A 312 -5.47 5.17 23.38
C ASN A 312 -4.60 6.43 23.44
N LEU A 313 -3.71 6.60 22.48
CA LEU A 313 -2.80 7.75 22.42
C LEU A 313 -3.54 9.06 22.16
N ALA A 314 -4.54 9.07 21.29
CA ALA A 314 -5.34 10.25 20.96
C ALA A 314 -6.15 10.84 22.14
N LYS A 315 -6.33 10.06 23.22
CA LYS A 315 -6.94 10.57 24.46
C LYS A 315 -6.06 11.58 25.18
N GLN A 316 -4.75 11.56 24.95
CA GLN A 316 -3.77 12.36 25.69
C GLN A 316 -2.92 13.27 24.80
N TYR A 317 -2.75 12.94 23.52
CA TYR A 317 -1.88 13.61 22.57
C TYR A 317 -2.67 14.11 21.37
N LYS A 318 -2.27 15.28 20.84
CA LYS A 318 -2.96 15.91 19.71
C LYS A 318 -2.58 15.31 18.37
N THR A 319 -1.31 14.91 18.23
CA THR A 319 -0.78 14.31 17.01
C THR A 319 -0.23 12.94 17.33
N VAL A 320 -0.81 11.94 16.70
CA VAL A 320 -0.45 10.52 16.86
C VAL A 320 -0.08 9.96 15.51
N ALA A 321 0.97 9.19 15.46
CA ALA A 321 1.36 8.44 14.28
C ALA A 321 1.90 7.07 14.66
N GLY A 322 2.12 6.24 13.67
CA GLY A 322 2.78 4.97 13.85
C GLY A 322 3.52 4.55 12.58
N PHE A 323 4.45 3.64 12.73
CA PHE A 323 5.17 3.07 11.59
C PHE A 323 5.74 1.70 11.94
N GLU A 324 6.09 0.96 10.91
CA GLU A 324 6.72 -0.34 11.03
C GLU A 324 8.20 -0.29 10.59
N ALA A 325 8.97 -1.31 10.92
CA ALA A 325 10.38 -1.40 10.53
C ALA A 325 10.59 -1.43 9.01
N ASN A 326 9.57 -1.80 8.26
CA ASN A 326 9.55 -1.80 6.79
C ASN A 326 9.32 -0.42 6.14
N GLY A 327 9.07 0.63 6.93
CA GLY A 327 8.85 2.00 6.46
C GLY A 327 7.38 2.40 6.24
N GLY A 328 6.44 1.48 6.38
CA GLY A 328 5.01 1.81 6.33
C GLY A 328 4.66 2.80 7.44
N TYR A 329 4.17 3.99 7.07
CA TYR A 329 3.86 5.09 7.97
C TYR A 329 2.36 5.37 8.01
N LEU A 330 1.81 5.50 9.20
CA LEU A 330 0.39 5.63 9.50
C LEU A 330 0.13 6.92 10.28
N LEU A 331 -0.92 7.64 9.88
CA LEU A 331 -1.39 8.89 10.50
C LEU A 331 -2.85 8.78 10.88
#